data_aed43680439b94994cd81baef9080e93
#
_entry.id   aed43680439b94994cd81baef9080e93
#
_cell.length_a   1.000
_cell.length_b   1.000
_cell.length_c   1.000
_cell.angle_alpha   90.00
_cell.angle_beta   90.00
_cell.angle_gamma   90.00
#
_symmetry.space_group_name_H-M   'P 1'
#
loop_
_entity.id
_entity.type
_entity.pdbx_description
1 polymer ?
#
loop_
_entity_poly.entity_id
_entity_poly.type
_entity_poly.pdbx_seq_one_letter_code
_entity_poly.pdbx_strand_id
1 'polypeptide(L)'
;TRKSLKYKNTVGDVDLYASYLFSDDYNPNNGLRYKRKGGGSLGIDYHLTTDLTWGAAWNYTRADMRNPDNGDSKSYDQNILGTALSWTPDNWTFSAGGGWYQNFLTTKKVSVNDYFAGDAWGIEYFAGYKFPVGQYAVKSIQPYFMGDRIEYVNGRNYQRIDNGVGISFQLDYGFRVDYEHVFTSSTDNLGDMNLVRLRYDF
;
A
#
# COMPACT_ATOMS: atom_id res chain seq x y z
N THR A 1 -5.28 10.31 16.00
CA THR A 1 -3.83 10.53 15.76
C THR A 1 -3.11 9.21 16.04
N ARG A 2 -2.49 8.58 15.03
CA ARG A 2 -1.74 7.32 15.24
C ARG A 2 -0.43 7.64 15.95
N LYS A 3 -0.27 7.19 17.18
CA LYS A 3 0.98 7.35 17.93
C LYS A 3 1.99 6.32 17.43
N SER A 4 3.13 6.79 16.92
CA SER A 4 4.22 5.92 16.45
C SER A 4 5.57 6.59 16.70
N LEU A 5 6.57 5.76 16.94
CA LEU A 5 7.97 6.14 16.92
C LEU A 5 8.59 5.56 15.63
N LYS A 6 9.35 6.37 14.91
CA LYS A 6 10.02 5.94 13.68
C LYS A 6 11.51 6.23 13.77
N TYR A 7 12.29 5.31 13.25
CA TYR A 7 13.74 5.41 13.10
C TYR A 7 14.11 5.18 11.65
N LYS A 8 15.00 6.00 11.13
CA LYS A 8 15.65 5.81 9.83
C LYS A 8 17.15 6.05 9.99
N ASN A 9 17.96 5.21 9.36
CA ASN A 9 19.40 5.39 9.29
C ASN A 9 19.91 4.90 7.94
N THR A 10 20.97 5.52 7.44
CA THR A 10 21.66 5.15 6.20
C THR A 10 23.08 4.73 6.54
N VAL A 11 23.48 3.55 6.08
CA VAL A 11 24.83 3.01 6.26
C VAL A 11 25.34 2.51 4.91
N GLY A 12 26.25 3.26 4.30
CA GLY A 12 26.68 2.99 2.92
C GLY A 12 25.52 3.03 1.93
N ASP A 13 25.36 1.96 1.19
CA ASP A 13 24.29 1.80 0.20
C ASP A 13 22.98 1.21 0.78
N VAL A 14 22.84 1.21 2.11
CA VAL A 14 21.71 0.60 2.81
C VAL A 14 20.96 1.63 3.63
N ASP A 15 19.66 1.79 3.37
CA ASP A 15 18.71 2.49 4.24
C ASP A 15 18.00 1.50 5.15
N LEU A 16 18.02 1.77 6.45
CA LEU A 16 17.36 0.96 7.48
C LEU A 16 16.19 1.73 8.06
N TYR A 17 15.08 1.06 8.22
CA TYR A 17 13.85 1.62 8.78
C TYR A 17 13.34 0.75 9.93
N ALA A 18 12.92 1.40 11.00
CA ALA A 18 12.21 0.74 12.08
C ALA A 18 11.05 1.62 12.55
N SER A 19 9.96 1.01 12.95
CA SER A 19 8.89 1.74 13.62
C SER A 19 8.29 0.93 14.75
N TYR A 20 7.80 1.66 15.76
CA TYR A 20 6.98 1.10 16.82
C TYR A 20 5.63 1.80 16.82
N LEU A 21 4.56 1.03 16.88
CA LEU A 21 3.19 1.48 16.90
C LEU A 21 2.62 1.27 18.30
N PHE A 22 2.25 2.35 18.97
CA PHE A 22 1.62 2.28 20.28
C PHE A 22 0.17 1.78 20.18
N SER A 23 -0.37 1.30 21.29
CA SER A 23 -1.77 0.92 21.36
C SER A 23 -2.69 2.13 21.14
N ASP A 24 -3.86 1.84 20.57
CA ASP A 24 -4.94 2.80 20.35
C ASP A 24 -6.14 2.51 21.24
N ASP A 25 -7.09 3.44 21.24
CA ASP A 25 -8.43 3.20 21.78
C ASP A 25 -9.29 2.40 20.78
N TYR A 26 -10.43 1.90 21.24
CA TYR A 26 -11.37 1.20 20.38
C TYR A 26 -12.00 2.15 19.36
N ASN A 27 -11.86 1.81 18.10
CA ASN A 27 -12.44 2.54 16.97
C ASN A 27 -13.52 1.67 16.30
N PRO A 28 -14.62 2.27 15.79
CA PRO A 28 -15.63 1.54 15.04
C PRO A 28 -15.06 1.06 13.70
N ASN A 29 -15.38 -0.18 13.33
CA ASN A 29 -15.03 -0.75 12.04
C ASN A 29 -16.04 -1.82 11.63
N ASN A 30 -16.82 -1.57 10.57
CA ASN A 30 -17.82 -2.49 10.01
C ASN A 30 -18.82 -3.08 11.07
N GLY A 31 -19.26 -2.24 12.03
CA GLY A 31 -20.17 -2.67 13.10
C GLY A 31 -19.48 -3.35 14.28
N LEU A 32 -18.18 -3.56 14.22
CA LEU A 32 -17.34 -4.03 15.32
C LEU A 32 -16.54 -2.87 15.90
N ARG A 33 -15.87 -3.09 17.01
CA ARG A 33 -14.88 -2.17 17.57
C ARG A 33 -13.49 -2.80 17.45
N TYR A 34 -12.58 -2.05 16.87
CA TYR A 34 -11.18 -2.43 16.67
C TYR A 34 -10.28 -1.65 17.60
N LYS A 35 -9.37 -2.35 18.27
CA LYS A 35 -8.31 -1.72 19.09
C LYS A 35 -6.97 -2.34 18.73
N ARG A 36 -6.04 -1.52 18.21
CA ARG A 36 -4.65 -1.94 18.08
C ARG A 36 -3.99 -2.01 19.45
N LYS A 37 -3.39 -3.15 19.78
CA LYS A 37 -2.62 -3.34 21.03
C LYS A 37 -1.20 -2.83 20.92
N GLY A 38 -0.62 -2.92 19.75
CA GLY A 38 0.73 -2.51 19.43
C GLY A 38 1.19 -3.15 18.15
N GLY A 39 2.40 -2.81 17.74
CA GLY A 39 3.01 -3.35 16.55
C GLY A 39 4.33 -2.68 16.23
N GLY A 40 4.89 -3.03 15.11
CA GLY A 40 6.11 -2.42 14.61
C GLY A 40 6.42 -2.86 13.19
N SER A 41 7.41 -2.23 12.59
CA SER A 41 7.92 -2.61 11.29
C SER A 41 9.43 -2.52 11.25
N LEU A 42 10.02 -3.35 10.43
CA LEU A 42 11.41 -3.28 10.01
C LEU A 42 11.44 -3.22 8.49
N GLY A 43 12.36 -2.44 7.93
CA GLY A 43 12.54 -2.32 6.50
C GLY A 43 13.98 -2.06 6.15
N ILE A 44 14.35 -2.45 4.95
CA ILE A 44 15.65 -2.24 4.36
C ILE A 44 15.47 -1.87 2.88
N ASP A 45 16.19 -0.83 2.44
CA ASP A 45 16.40 -0.55 1.03
C ASP A 45 17.89 -0.67 0.74
N TYR A 46 18.25 -1.46 -0.25
CA TYR A 46 19.62 -1.64 -0.72
C TYR A 46 19.77 -1.04 -2.12
N HIS A 47 20.58 0.00 -2.21
CA HIS A 47 20.91 0.70 -3.46
C HIS A 47 21.95 -0.10 -4.23
N LEU A 48 21.49 -1.01 -5.09
CA LEU A 48 22.33 -1.86 -5.93
C LEU A 48 23.19 -1.06 -6.92
N THR A 49 22.59 0.01 -7.46
CA THR A 49 23.25 1.05 -8.25
C THR A 49 22.61 2.40 -7.93
N THR A 50 23.05 3.48 -8.56
CA THR A 50 22.41 4.81 -8.46
C THR A 50 20.92 4.80 -8.86
N ASP A 51 20.56 3.90 -9.77
CA ASP A 51 19.23 3.87 -10.38
C ASP A 51 18.42 2.63 -9.98
N LEU A 52 19.03 1.64 -9.32
CA LEU A 52 18.40 0.36 -8.98
C LEU A 52 18.42 0.16 -7.46
N THR A 53 17.25 0.04 -6.87
CA THR A 53 17.06 -0.22 -5.44
C THR A 53 16.21 -1.46 -5.24
N TRP A 54 16.67 -2.35 -4.38
CA TRP A 54 15.87 -3.45 -3.84
C TRP A 54 15.45 -3.13 -2.42
N GLY A 55 14.17 -3.36 -2.11
CA GLY A 55 13.63 -3.16 -0.78
C GLY A 55 12.94 -4.39 -0.23
N ALA A 56 12.97 -4.54 1.09
CA ALA A 56 12.16 -5.53 1.81
C ALA A 56 11.65 -4.94 3.12
N ALA A 57 10.46 -5.33 3.52
CA ALA A 57 9.85 -4.86 4.75
C ALA A 57 9.02 -5.95 5.42
N TRP A 58 9.04 -5.94 6.75
CA TRP A 58 8.16 -6.73 7.60
C TRP A 58 7.40 -5.81 8.53
N ASN A 59 6.09 -6.05 8.65
CA ASN A 59 5.22 -5.34 9.56
C ASN A 59 4.47 -6.34 10.44
N TYR A 60 4.42 -6.06 11.73
CA TYR A 60 3.64 -6.82 12.71
C TYR A 60 2.68 -5.90 13.42
N THR A 61 1.44 -6.36 13.57
CA THR A 61 0.41 -5.65 14.36
C THR A 61 -0.45 -6.65 15.10
N ARG A 62 -0.69 -6.39 16.38
CA ARG A 62 -1.66 -7.11 17.20
C ARG A 62 -2.87 -6.23 17.46
N ALA A 63 -4.07 -6.80 17.31
CA ALA A 63 -5.32 -6.08 17.49
C ALA A 63 -6.38 -6.94 18.17
N ASP A 64 -7.25 -6.27 18.95
CA ASP A 64 -8.47 -6.85 19.49
C ASP A 64 -9.66 -6.36 18.67
N MET A 65 -10.54 -7.29 18.34
CA MET A 65 -11.86 -7.05 17.80
C MET A 65 -12.92 -7.32 18.86
N ARG A 66 -13.90 -6.41 18.97
CA ARG A 66 -15.02 -6.57 19.91
C ARG A 66 -16.34 -6.28 19.23
N ASN A 67 -17.32 -7.15 19.45
CA ASN A 67 -18.70 -6.89 19.08
C ASN A 67 -19.37 -6.06 20.21
N PRO A 68 -19.83 -4.84 19.93
CA PRO A 68 -20.47 -4.00 20.95
C PRO A 68 -21.82 -4.52 21.41
N ASP A 69 -22.52 -5.32 20.58
CA ASP A 69 -23.88 -5.77 20.85
C ASP A 69 -23.93 -6.94 21.82
N ASN A 70 -23.00 -7.90 21.71
CA ASN A 70 -22.98 -9.10 22.55
C ASN A 70 -21.72 -9.25 23.42
N GLY A 71 -20.76 -8.35 23.27
CA GLY A 71 -19.52 -8.33 24.05
C GLY A 71 -18.46 -9.34 23.61
N ASP A 72 -18.71 -10.16 22.58
CA ASP A 72 -17.71 -11.08 22.01
C ASP A 72 -16.44 -10.35 21.63
N SER A 73 -15.30 -10.95 21.91
CA SER A 73 -13.99 -10.38 21.56
C SER A 73 -13.01 -11.43 21.11
N LYS A 74 -12.13 -11.05 20.18
CA LYS A 74 -11.05 -11.90 19.70
C LYS A 74 -9.82 -11.07 19.39
N SER A 75 -8.64 -11.58 19.74
CA SER A 75 -7.36 -10.99 19.39
C SER A 75 -6.82 -11.62 18.10
N TYR A 76 -6.17 -10.80 17.28
CA TYR A 76 -5.54 -11.20 16.03
C TYR A 76 -4.12 -10.66 15.97
N ASP A 77 -3.24 -11.49 15.44
CA ASP A 77 -1.90 -11.11 15.03
C ASP A 77 -1.88 -11.02 13.50
N GLN A 78 -1.34 -9.93 12.97
CA GLN A 78 -1.18 -9.71 11.54
C GLN A 78 0.30 -9.52 11.24
N ASN A 79 0.82 -10.31 10.29
CA ASN A 79 2.13 -10.11 9.71
C ASN A 79 1.98 -9.74 8.24
N ILE A 80 2.78 -8.79 7.79
CA ILE A 80 2.91 -8.42 6.39
C ILE A 80 4.38 -8.48 6.05
N LEU A 81 4.73 -9.27 5.04
CA LEU A 81 6.07 -9.36 4.50
C LEU A 81 6.02 -8.93 3.03
N GLY A 82 6.85 -7.97 2.66
CA GLY A 82 6.90 -7.46 1.29
C GLY A 82 8.31 -7.27 0.80
N THR A 83 8.48 -7.32 -0.51
CA THR A 83 9.70 -6.98 -1.23
C THR A 83 9.38 -6.25 -2.53
N ALA A 84 10.25 -5.35 -2.95
CA ALA A 84 10.09 -4.60 -4.18
C ALA A 84 11.44 -4.30 -4.82
N LEU A 85 11.41 -4.12 -6.13
CA LEU A 85 12.52 -3.62 -6.93
C LEU A 85 12.06 -2.33 -7.61
N SER A 86 12.88 -1.27 -7.55
CA SER A 86 12.67 -0.01 -8.23
C SER A 86 13.88 0.31 -9.11
N TRP A 87 13.64 0.62 -10.38
CA TRP A 87 14.66 0.97 -11.34
C TRP A 87 14.27 2.25 -12.09
N THR A 88 15.14 3.26 -12.01
CA THR A 88 14.86 4.63 -12.50
C THR A 88 15.94 5.14 -13.46
N PRO A 89 16.22 4.42 -14.59
CA PRO A 89 17.23 4.86 -15.55
C PRO A 89 16.71 6.08 -16.32
N ASP A 90 17.52 7.16 -16.37
CA ASP A 90 17.20 8.41 -17.06
C ASP A 90 15.81 8.97 -16.71
N ASN A 91 14.89 8.93 -17.67
CA ASN A 91 13.52 9.41 -17.52
C ASN A 91 12.50 8.28 -17.29
N TRP A 92 12.93 7.03 -17.22
CA TRP A 92 12.06 5.90 -16.92
C TRP A 92 11.90 5.69 -15.44
N THR A 93 10.77 5.15 -15.06
CA THR A 93 10.51 4.60 -13.74
C THR A 93 9.86 3.23 -13.91
N PHE A 94 10.50 2.22 -13.36
CA PHE A 94 9.95 0.86 -13.27
C PHE A 94 9.94 0.46 -11.80
N SER A 95 8.85 -0.13 -11.34
CA SER A 95 8.82 -0.80 -10.06
C SER A 95 7.98 -2.06 -10.13
N ALA A 96 8.39 -3.06 -9.37
CA ALA A 96 7.60 -4.27 -9.16
C ALA A 96 7.83 -4.76 -7.74
N GLY A 97 6.77 -5.20 -7.10
CA GLY A 97 6.82 -5.69 -5.74
C GLY A 97 5.76 -6.74 -5.48
N GLY A 98 5.90 -7.38 -4.34
CA GLY A 98 4.88 -8.31 -3.88
C GLY A 98 5.04 -8.60 -2.40
N GLY A 99 4.01 -9.20 -1.83
CA GLY A 99 4.01 -9.48 -0.41
C GLY A 99 3.01 -10.55 -0.01
N TRP A 100 3.26 -11.04 1.20
CA TRP A 100 2.37 -11.93 1.92
C TRP A 100 1.70 -11.17 3.06
N TYR A 101 0.40 -11.37 3.22
CA TYR A 101 -0.45 -10.70 4.21
C TYR A 101 -1.14 -11.76 5.05
N GLN A 102 -0.72 -11.95 6.28
CA GLN A 102 -1.44 -12.76 7.25
C GLN A 102 -2.64 -11.99 7.79
N ASN A 103 -3.79 -12.63 7.90
CA ASN A 103 -5.02 -12.02 8.41
C ASN A 103 -5.38 -10.72 7.68
N PHE A 104 -5.53 -10.79 6.35
CA PHE A 104 -5.88 -9.64 5.54
C PHE A 104 -7.34 -9.20 5.79
N LEU A 105 -7.55 -7.90 5.86
CA LEU A 105 -8.86 -7.32 6.21
C LEU A 105 -9.91 -7.61 5.14
N THR A 106 -11.10 -8.02 5.58
CA THR A 106 -12.27 -8.10 4.69
C THR A 106 -12.96 -6.75 4.58
N THR A 107 -13.55 -6.48 3.43
CA THR A 107 -14.42 -5.32 3.20
C THR A 107 -15.86 -5.56 3.63
N LYS A 108 -16.24 -6.81 3.91
CA LYS A 108 -17.63 -7.19 4.30
C LYS A 108 -17.81 -7.13 5.81
N LYS A 109 -19.02 -6.78 6.25
CA LYS A 109 -19.42 -6.87 7.66
C LYS A 109 -19.39 -8.34 8.09
N VAL A 110 -18.69 -8.65 9.18
CA VAL A 110 -18.44 -10.01 9.67
C VAL A 110 -18.52 -10.08 11.20
N SER A 111 -18.55 -11.29 11.75
CA SER A 111 -18.42 -11.52 13.19
C SER A 111 -17.00 -11.29 13.68
N VAL A 112 -16.80 -11.22 15.00
CA VAL A 112 -15.44 -11.15 15.57
C VAL A 112 -14.59 -12.36 15.24
N ASN A 113 -15.22 -13.52 14.97
CA ASN A 113 -14.53 -14.76 14.64
C ASN A 113 -14.05 -14.80 13.18
N ASP A 114 -14.75 -14.08 12.28
CA ASP A 114 -14.51 -14.08 10.84
C ASP A 114 -14.09 -12.69 10.33
N TYR A 115 -13.51 -11.87 11.19
CA TYR A 115 -13.18 -10.49 10.85
C TYR A 115 -12.16 -10.38 9.71
N PHE A 116 -11.16 -11.25 9.72
CA PHE A 116 -10.18 -11.32 8.65
C PHE A 116 -10.62 -12.34 7.59
N ALA A 117 -10.42 -11.98 6.33
CA ALA A 117 -10.84 -12.81 5.21
C ALA A 117 -9.96 -14.05 5.03
N GLY A 118 -8.76 -14.04 5.58
CA GLY A 118 -7.73 -15.07 5.46
C GLY A 118 -6.38 -14.48 5.14
N ASP A 119 -5.41 -15.34 4.83
CA ASP A 119 -4.12 -14.91 4.34
C ASP A 119 -4.21 -14.62 2.84
N ALA A 120 -3.44 -13.65 2.40
CA ALA A 120 -3.41 -13.21 1.02
C ALA A 120 -1.98 -13.01 0.54
N TRP A 121 -1.78 -13.05 -0.76
CA TRP A 121 -0.59 -12.50 -1.40
C TRP A 121 -1.00 -11.39 -2.38
N GLY A 122 -0.08 -10.50 -2.65
CA GLY A 122 -0.29 -9.43 -3.62
C GLY A 122 0.98 -9.16 -4.41
N ILE A 123 0.80 -8.70 -5.62
CA ILE A 123 1.86 -8.12 -6.46
C ILE A 123 1.39 -6.76 -6.95
N GLU A 124 2.35 -5.86 -7.17
CA GLU A 124 2.12 -4.56 -7.78
C GLU A 124 3.25 -4.25 -8.76
N TYR A 125 2.95 -3.42 -9.76
CA TYR A 125 3.94 -2.98 -10.73
C TYR A 125 3.57 -1.61 -11.29
N PHE A 126 4.60 -0.91 -11.74
CA PHE A 126 4.52 0.41 -12.35
C PHE A 126 5.57 0.55 -13.45
N ALA A 127 5.19 1.17 -14.56
CA ALA A 127 6.11 1.59 -15.61
C ALA A 127 5.67 2.96 -16.15
N GLY A 128 6.57 3.94 -16.14
CA GLY A 128 6.28 5.28 -16.63
C GLY A 128 7.50 5.93 -17.27
N TYR A 129 7.24 6.83 -18.20
CA TYR A 129 8.29 7.63 -18.84
C TYR A 129 8.00 9.12 -18.67
N LYS A 130 8.98 9.87 -18.16
CA LYS A 130 8.88 11.29 -17.88
C LYS A 130 9.42 12.12 -19.04
N PHE A 131 8.53 12.80 -19.75
CA PHE A 131 8.88 13.78 -20.78
C PHE A 131 9.11 15.15 -20.12
N PRO A 132 10.34 15.69 -20.11
CA PRO A 132 10.57 17.06 -19.70
C PRO A 132 9.94 18.01 -20.72
N VAL A 133 9.14 18.97 -20.26
CA VAL A 133 8.46 19.95 -21.13
C VAL A 133 9.04 21.36 -20.93
N GLY A 134 9.02 21.84 -19.69
CA GLY A 134 9.59 23.16 -19.34
C GLY A 134 8.87 24.36 -19.96
N GLN A 135 7.59 24.23 -20.36
CA GLN A 135 6.79 25.26 -21.00
C GLN A 135 5.39 25.35 -20.38
N TYR A 136 4.77 26.52 -20.43
CA TYR A 136 3.38 26.74 -19.99
C TYR A 136 3.08 26.27 -18.57
N ALA A 137 3.99 26.52 -17.63
CA ALA A 137 3.91 26.05 -16.24
C ALA A 137 3.89 24.51 -16.07
N VAL A 138 4.15 23.75 -17.13
CA VAL A 138 4.28 22.29 -17.09
C VAL A 138 5.77 21.92 -17.12
N LYS A 139 6.27 21.33 -16.03
CA LYS A 139 7.65 20.84 -15.93
C LYS A 139 7.86 19.53 -16.68
N SER A 140 6.93 18.63 -16.52
CA SER A 140 7.00 17.33 -17.18
C SER A 140 5.62 16.69 -17.32
N ILE A 141 5.52 15.77 -18.28
CA ILE A 141 4.37 14.89 -18.49
C ILE A 141 4.86 13.46 -18.39
N GLN A 142 4.16 12.63 -17.62
CA GLN A 142 4.51 11.22 -17.43
C GLN A 142 3.32 10.32 -17.72
N PRO A 143 3.19 9.77 -18.94
CA PRO A 143 2.32 8.63 -19.16
C PRO A 143 2.86 7.41 -18.40
N TYR A 144 1.95 6.59 -17.88
CA TYR A 144 2.31 5.40 -17.12
C TYR A 144 1.27 4.29 -17.25
N PHE A 145 1.75 3.10 -16.97
CA PHE A 145 0.97 1.90 -16.77
C PHE A 145 1.27 1.36 -15.37
N MET A 146 0.25 0.90 -14.69
CA MET A 146 0.39 0.30 -13.36
C MET A 146 -0.62 -0.83 -13.19
N GLY A 147 -0.39 -1.67 -12.21
CA GLY A 147 -1.38 -2.65 -11.82
C GLY A 147 -1.03 -3.31 -10.50
N ASP A 148 -2.05 -3.93 -9.96
CA ASP A 148 -1.93 -4.77 -8.79
C ASP A 148 -2.82 -6.00 -8.90
N ARG A 149 -2.45 -7.05 -8.18
CA ARG A 149 -3.26 -8.24 -7.96
C ARG A 149 -3.18 -8.62 -6.51
N ILE A 150 -4.32 -8.87 -5.91
CA ILE A 150 -4.43 -9.47 -4.60
C ILE A 150 -5.29 -10.72 -4.66
N GLU A 151 -4.86 -11.78 -3.98
CA GLU A 151 -5.56 -13.06 -3.94
C GLU A 151 -5.46 -13.68 -2.55
N TYR A 152 -6.59 -14.15 -2.01
CA TYR A 152 -6.62 -14.90 -0.78
C TYR A 152 -6.29 -16.37 -1.04
N VAL A 153 -5.38 -16.94 -0.25
CA VAL A 153 -4.96 -18.34 -0.34
C VAL A 153 -5.69 -19.25 0.61
N ASN A 154 -6.26 -18.70 1.68
CA ASN A 154 -7.10 -19.40 2.60
C ASN A 154 -8.23 -18.49 3.09
N GLY A 155 -9.25 -19.07 3.75
CA GLY A 155 -10.40 -18.33 4.20
C GLY A 155 -11.42 -18.09 3.10
N ARG A 156 -11.63 -16.84 2.70
CA ARG A 156 -12.60 -16.47 1.65
C ARG A 156 -11.99 -16.57 0.27
N ASN A 157 -12.76 -17.10 -0.68
CA ASN A 157 -12.37 -17.02 -2.09
C ASN A 157 -12.56 -15.59 -2.58
N TYR A 158 -11.44 -14.88 -2.73
CA TYR A 158 -11.42 -13.50 -3.23
C TYR A 158 -10.16 -13.24 -4.05
N GLN A 159 -10.38 -12.63 -5.19
CA GLN A 159 -9.32 -12.14 -6.06
C GLN A 159 -9.73 -10.77 -6.61
N ARG A 160 -8.76 -9.87 -6.74
CA ARG A 160 -8.89 -8.59 -7.44
C ARG A 160 -7.64 -8.34 -8.26
N ILE A 161 -7.85 -7.88 -9.48
CA ILE A 161 -6.80 -7.46 -10.41
C ILE A 161 -7.20 -6.08 -10.90
N ASP A 162 -6.35 -5.12 -10.69
CA ASP A 162 -6.47 -3.76 -11.22
C ASP A 162 -5.33 -3.51 -12.22
N ASN A 163 -5.66 -2.99 -13.40
CA ASN A 163 -4.70 -2.51 -14.37
C ASN A 163 -5.06 -1.08 -14.73
N GLY A 164 -4.12 -0.15 -14.58
CA GLY A 164 -4.35 1.25 -14.81
C GLY A 164 -3.45 1.82 -15.91
N VAL A 165 -4.03 2.70 -16.70
CA VAL A 165 -3.28 3.59 -17.59
C VAL A 165 -3.52 5.02 -17.15
N GLY A 166 -2.46 5.81 -17.08
CA GLY A 166 -2.59 7.16 -16.57
C GLY A 166 -1.59 8.13 -17.19
N ILE A 167 -1.82 9.38 -16.86
CA ILE A 167 -0.94 10.49 -17.22
C ILE A 167 -0.81 11.44 -16.03
N SER A 168 0.41 11.82 -15.71
CA SER A 168 0.75 12.75 -14.65
C SER A 168 1.34 14.02 -15.24
N PHE A 169 0.86 15.18 -14.81
CA PHE A 169 1.37 16.49 -15.16
C PHE A 169 2.02 17.09 -13.92
N GLN A 170 3.34 17.20 -13.94
CA GLN A 170 4.07 17.96 -12.92
C GLN A 170 4.08 19.43 -13.33
N LEU A 171 3.47 20.28 -12.51
CA LEU A 171 3.36 21.71 -12.73
C LEU A 171 4.41 22.48 -11.92
N ASP A 172 4.52 23.79 -12.20
CA ASP A 172 5.30 24.70 -11.37
C ASP A 172 4.73 24.78 -9.95
N TYR A 173 5.54 25.28 -9.03
CA TYR A 173 5.17 25.49 -7.62
C TYR A 173 4.76 24.22 -6.87
N GLY A 174 5.22 23.03 -7.30
CA GLY A 174 4.97 21.77 -6.58
C GLY A 174 3.60 21.13 -6.83
N PHE A 175 2.80 21.68 -7.75
CA PHE A 175 1.52 21.04 -8.09
C PHE A 175 1.71 19.85 -9.04
N ARG A 176 0.88 18.82 -8.84
CA ARG A 176 0.77 17.66 -9.73
C ARG A 176 -0.68 17.30 -9.94
N VAL A 177 -1.04 17.05 -11.20
CA VAL A 177 -2.36 16.55 -11.61
C VAL A 177 -2.17 15.20 -12.25
N ASP A 178 -2.85 14.17 -11.72
CA ASP A 178 -2.88 12.84 -12.28
C ASP A 178 -4.29 12.52 -12.80
N TYR A 179 -4.38 11.94 -13.98
CA TYR A 179 -5.58 11.25 -14.48
C TYR A 179 -5.24 9.79 -14.70
N GLU A 180 -6.15 8.91 -14.28
CA GLU A 180 -5.95 7.47 -14.36
C GLU A 180 -7.28 6.77 -14.65
N HIS A 181 -7.26 5.82 -15.57
CA HIS A 181 -8.33 4.86 -15.80
C HIS A 181 -7.87 3.48 -15.35
N VAL A 182 -8.64 2.87 -14.45
CA VAL A 182 -8.35 1.55 -13.86
C VAL A 182 -9.39 0.57 -14.33
N PHE A 183 -8.93 -0.48 -15.01
CA PHE A 183 -9.70 -1.65 -15.39
C PHE A 183 -9.65 -2.65 -14.24
N THR A 184 -10.81 -2.96 -13.66
CA THR A 184 -10.91 -3.83 -12.49
C THR A 184 -11.57 -5.16 -12.83
N SER A 185 -10.93 -6.25 -12.45
CA SER A 185 -11.51 -7.59 -12.43
C SER A 185 -11.49 -8.12 -11.01
N SER A 186 -12.64 -8.42 -10.43
CA SER A 186 -12.72 -8.87 -9.05
C SER A 186 -13.83 -9.88 -8.82
N THR A 187 -13.67 -10.71 -7.79
CA THR A 187 -14.70 -11.65 -7.35
C THR A 187 -15.97 -10.94 -6.86
N ASP A 188 -15.87 -9.69 -6.41
CA ASP A 188 -16.99 -8.87 -5.94
C ASP A 188 -17.66 -8.06 -7.06
N ASN A 189 -17.30 -8.26 -8.33
CA ASN A 189 -17.81 -7.55 -9.50
C ASN A 189 -17.68 -6.02 -9.37
N LEU A 190 -16.53 -5.53 -8.86
CA LEU A 190 -16.20 -4.11 -8.86
C LEU A 190 -16.00 -3.65 -10.31
N GLY A 191 -16.56 -2.49 -10.63
CA GLY A 191 -16.41 -1.89 -11.96
C GLY A 191 -15.11 -1.09 -12.11
N ASP A 192 -14.83 -0.72 -13.35
CA ASP A 192 -13.73 0.16 -13.70
C ASP A 192 -13.87 1.54 -13.03
N MET A 193 -12.74 2.21 -12.84
CA MET A 193 -12.71 3.51 -12.16
C MET A 193 -11.95 4.54 -12.98
N ASN A 194 -12.41 5.79 -12.91
CA ASN A 194 -11.66 6.97 -13.36
C ASN A 194 -11.26 7.78 -12.12
N LEU A 195 -9.99 8.11 -12.03
CA LEU A 195 -9.42 8.84 -10.92
C LEU A 195 -8.77 10.14 -11.42
N VAL A 196 -9.09 11.25 -10.76
CA VAL A 196 -8.38 12.52 -10.92
C VAL A 196 -7.82 12.87 -9.55
N ARG A 197 -6.52 13.12 -9.49
CA ARG A 197 -5.85 13.50 -8.24
C ARG A 197 -5.13 14.83 -8.44
N LEU A 198 -5.33 15.73 -7.49
CA LEU A 198 -4.53 16.94 -7.34
C LEU A 198 -3.62 16.76 -6.13
N ARG A 199 -2.33 16.96 -6.30
CA ARG A 199 -1.33 16.89 -5.23
C ARG A 199 -0.54 18.18 -5.17
N TYR A 200 -0.05 18.49 -3.99
CA TYR A 200 0.87 19.58 -3.75
C TYR A 200 2.04 19.05 -2.92
N ASP A 201 3.23 19.16 -3.46
CA ASP A 201 4.47 18.74 -2.81
C ASP A 201 5.14 19.99 -2.18
N PHE A 202 5.29 20.00 -0.86
CA PHE A 202 5.86 21.11 -0.06
C PHE A 202 7.38 21.11 -0.10
#